data_f1bbdb09912807335b31d9340de5a591
#
_entry.id   f1bbdb09912807335b31d9340de5a591
#
_cell.length_a   1.000
_cell.length_b   1.000
_cell.length_c   1.000
_cell.angle_alpha   90.00
_cell.angle_beta   90.00
_cell.angle_gamma   90.00
#
_symmetry.space_group_name_H-M   'P 1'
#
loop_
_entity.id
_entity.type
_entity.pdbx_description
1 polymer ?
#
loop_
_entity_poly.entity_id
_entity_poly.type
_entity_poly.pdbx_seq_one_letter_code
_entity_poly.pdbx_strand_id
1 'polypeptide(L)'
;MIYLICTPIGNLNDISLRSIEILNSSDLIYAEDTRKAQKIFDRYKIDKKSFSFNDHNERSKTKSIIKEARAGKTISLISDAGAPLISDPGYILVNECIRENIEYSVIPGPSSVINSFLFNKFLLLLFS
;
A
#
# COMPACT_ATOMS: atom_id res chain seq x y z
N MET A 1 -4.30 5.92 9.78
CA MET A 1 -4.86 5.57 8.46
C MET A 1 -3.85 4.79 7.65
N ILE A 2 -4.27 3.72 7.04
CA ILE A 2 -3.41 2.87 6.21
C ILE A 2 -3.80 3.04 4.75
N TYR A 3 -2.81 3.28 3.89
CA TYR A 3 -3.00 3.39 2.45
C TYR A 3 -2.23 2.29 1.73
N LEU A 4 -2.93 1.59 0.84
CA LEU A 4 -2.33 0.59 -0.03
C LEU A 4 -2.19 1.23 -1.41
N ILE A 5 -0.95 1.53 -1.80
CA ILE A 5 -0.67 2.27 -3.03
C ILE A 5 -0.18 1.31 -4.09
N CYS A 6 -0.93 1.21 -5.19
CA CYS A 6 -0.53 0.41 -6.34
C CYS A 6 0.33 1.27 -7.25
N THR A 7 1.53 0.80 -7.56
CA THR A 7 2.42 1.48 -8.49
C THR A 7 2.32 0.82 -9.86
N PRO A 8 2.51 1.60 -10.93
CA PRO A 8 2.48 1.03 -12.28
C PRO A 8 3.71 0.12 -12.49
N ILE A 9 3.48 -0.98 -13.16
CA ILE A 9 4.54 -1.92 -13.51
C ILE A 9 5.36 -1.31 -14.65
N GLY A 10 6.64 -1.05 -14.39
CA GLY A 10 7.61 -0.69 -15.42
C GLY A 10 7.63 0.76 -15.89
N ASN A 11 6.73 1.64 -15.41
CA ASN A 11 6.73 3.05 -15.82
C ASN A 11 6.56 3.99 -14.64
N LEU A 12 7.65 4.58 -14.19
CA LEU A 12 7.65 5.51 -13.05
C LEU A 12 6.90 6.83 -13.33
N ASN A 13 6.58 7.12 -14.61
CA ASN A 13 5.86 8.35 -14.97
C ASN A 13 4.36 8.25 -14.71
N ASP A 14 3.83 7.07 -14.44
CA ASP A 14 2.39 6.84 -14.30
C ASP A 14 1.91 6.84 -12.85
N ILE A 15 2.64 7.45 -11.94
CA ILE A 15 2.20 7.57 -10.56
C ILE A 15 1.24 8.76 -10.43
N SER A 16 0.09 8.54 -9.78
CA SER A 16 -0.90 9.59 -9.62
C SER A 16 -0.43 10.68 -8.64
N LEU A 17 -0.94 11.90 -8.84
CA LEU A 17 -0.67 13.00 -7.91
C LEU A 17 -1.14 12.66 -6.50
N ARG A 18 -2.26 11.97 -6.38
CA ARG A 18 -2.78 11.55 -5.07
C ARG A 18 -1.82 10.61 -4.36
N SER A 19 -1.22 9.66 -5.09
CA SER A 19 -0.21 8.77 -4.51
C SER A 19 0.99 9.55 -4.00
N ILE A 20 1.45 10.54 -4.76
CA ILE A 20 2.58 11.38 -4.35
C ILE A 20 2.23 12.17 -3.08
N GLU A 21 1.04 12.76 -3.03
CA GLU A 21 0.58 13.50 -1.85
C GLU A 21 0.53 12.61 -0.61
N ILE A 22 -0.02 11.42 -0.75
CA ILE A 22 -0.13 10.47 0.35
C ILE A 22 1.26 10.04 0.83
N LEU A 23 2.17 9.73 -0.09
CA LEU A 23 3.54 9.35 0.28
C LEU A 23 4.25 10.48 1.03
N ASN A 24 4.09 11.71 0.58
CA ASN A 24 4.69 12.86 1.26
C ASN A 24 4.12 13.09 2.66
N SER A 25 2.84 12.76 2.87
CA SER A 25 2.19 12.96 4.17
C SER A 25 2.28 11.74 5.08
N SER A 26 2.85 10.63 4.62
CA SER A 26 2.95 9.42 5.41
C SER A 26 4.02 9.51 6.47
N ASP A 27 3.72 9.00 7.65
CA ASP A 27 4.68 8.88 8.75
C ASP A 27 5.61 7.68 8.53
N LEU A 28 5.07 6.60 8.00
CA LEU A 28 5.80 5.38 7.70
C LEU A 28 5.42 4.87 6.32
N ILE A 29 6.41 4.41 5.57
CA ILE A 29 6.20 3.83 4.24
C ILE A 29 6.85 2.46 4.19
N TYR A 30 6.09 1.47 3.76
CA TYR A 30 6.56 0.11 3.55
C TYR A 30 6.48 -0.24 2.07
N ALA A 31 7.36 -1.10 1.60
CA ALA A 31 7.39 -1.54 0.21
C ALA A 31 7.87 -2.97 0.10
N GLU A 32 7.32 -3.72 -0.87
CA GLU A 32 7.83 -5.05 -1.21
C GLU A 32 9.29 -4.98 -1.65
N ASP A 33 9.58 -4.00 -2.51
CA ASP A 33 10.91 -3.75 -3.04
C ASP A 33 11.31 -2.33 -2.71
N THR A 34 12.17 -2.18 -1.70
CA THR A 34 12.62 -0.86 -1.24
C THR A 34 13.47 -0.14 -2.28
N ARG A 35 14.11 -0.88 -3.20
CA ARG A 35 14.90 -0.26 -4.29
C ARG A 35 13.99 0.43 -5.29
N LYS A 36 12.88 -0.20 -5.66
CA LYS A 36 11.89 0.41 -6.55
C LYS A 36 11.23 1.61 -5.88
N ALA A 37 10.91 1.51 -4.60
CA ALA A 37 10.37 2.63 -3.85
C ALA A 37 11.33 3.81 -3.84
N GLN A 38 12.63 3.55 -3.68
CA GLN A 38 13.63 4.62 -3.68
C GLN A 38 13.70 5.32 -5.02
N LYS A 39 13.56 4.59 -6.13
CA LYS A 39 13.50 5.20 -7.47
C LYS A 39 12.31 6.15 -7.61
N ILE A 40 11.17 5.77 -7.05
CA ILE A 40 9.98 6.63 -7.04
C ILE A 40 10.26 7.89 -6.20
N PHE A 41 10.84 7.74 -5.03
CA PHE A 41 11.15 8.87 -4.16
C PHE A 41 12.13 9.83 -4.84
N ASP A 42 13.17 9.30 -5.48
CA ASP A 42 14.14 10.12 -6.20
C ASP A 42 13.50 10.85 -7.39
N ARG A 43 12.65 10.16 -8.14
CA ARG A 43 11.98 10.72 -9.31
C ARG A 43 11.08 11.89 -8.96
N TYR A 44 10.31 11.77 -7.88
CA TYR A 44 9.32 12.76 -7.49
C TYR A 44 9.76 13.63 -6.32
N LYS A 45 11.03 13.56 -5.96
CA LYS A 45 11.63 14.37 -4.88
C LYS A 45 10.89 14.19 -3.56
N ILE A 46 10.55 12.95 -3.25
CA ILE A 46 9.92 12.58 -1.99
C ILE A 46 11.02 12.29 -0.99
N ASP A 47 11.11 13.12 0.05
CA ASP A 47 12.13 12.97 1.09
C ASP A 47 11.64 11.99 2.16
N LYS A 48 11.59 10.72 1.80
CA LYS A 48 11.12 9.64 2.66
C LYS A 48 11.99 8.42 2.48
N LYS A 49 11.89 7.49 3.42
CA LYS A 49 12.57 6.21 3.39
C LYS A 49 11.52 5.12 3.54
N SER A 50 11.67 4.03 2.79
CA SER A 50 10.78 2.89 2.91
C SER A 50 11.42 1.77 3.74
N PHE A 51 10.55 0.96 4.36
CA PHE A 51 10.94 -0.24 5.08
C PHE A 51 10.39 -1.45 4.34
N SER A 52 11.08 -2.57 4.41
CA SER A 52 10.66 -3.76 3.66
C SER A 52 9.42 -4.40 4.28
N PHE A 53 8.52 -4.85 3.41
CA PHE A 53 7.34 -5.61 3.76
C PHE A 53 7.19 -6.72 2.73
N ASN A 54 7.57 -7.94 3.10
CA ASN A 54 7.60 -9.08 2.17
C ASN A 54 7.07 -10.34 2.86
N ASP A 55 7.04 -11.44 2.14
CA ASP A 55 6.50 -12.71 2.64
C ASP A 55 7.20 -13.21 3.91
N HIS A 56 8.47 -12.83 4.09
CA HIS A 56 9.26 -13.29 5.24
C HIS A 56 8.94 -12.51 6.51
N ASN A 57 8.58 -11.24 6.41
CA ASN A 57 8.36 -10.38 7.58
C ASN A 57 6.92 -9.88 7.73
N GLU A 58 6.02 -10.30 6.85
CA GLU A 58 4.65 -9.79 6.78
C GLU A 58 3.90 -9.87 8.12
N ARG A 59 4.00 -11.01 8.81
CA ARG A 59 3.26 -11.20 10.07
C ARG A 59 3.73 -10.26 11.17
N SER A 60 5.04 -10.14 11.35
CA SER A 60 5.59 -9.26 12.38
C SER A 60 5.38 -7.79 12.04
N LYS A 61 5.54 -7.42 10.78
CA LYS A 61 5.32 -6.04 10.33
C LYS A 61 3.86 -5.63 10.40
N THR A 62 2.94 -6.55 10.11
CA THR A 62 1.50 -6.28 10.21
C THR A 62 1.13 -5.85 11.62
N LYS A 63 1.61 -6.55 12.64
CA LYS A 63 1.34 -6.17 14.04
C LYS A 63 1.85 -4.78 14.35
N SER A 64 3.05 -4.46 13.89
CA SER A 64 3.65 -3.14 14.09
C SER A 64 2.84 -2.05 13.38
N ILE A 65 2.42 -2.31 12.14
CA ILE A 65 1.62 -1.36 11.34
C ILE A 65 0.29 -1.07 12.02
N ILE A 66 -0.40 -2.10 12.49
CA ILE A 66 -1.68 -1.93 13.18
C ILE A 66 -1.51 -1.08 14.45
N LYS A 67 -0.47 -1.35 15.21
CA LYS A 67 -0.17 -0.59 16.42
C LYS A 67 0.06 0.89 16.11
N GLU A 68 0.86 1.18 15.09
CA GLU A 68 1.17 2.55 14.67
C GLU A 68 -0.07 3.25 14.10
N ALA A 69 -0.92 2.53 13.37
CA ALA A 69 -2.16 3.08 12.85
C ALA A 69 -3.11 3.47 13.99
N ARG A 70 -3.19 2.67 15.04
CA ARG A 70 -3.98 2.99 16.23
C ARG A 70 -3.47 4.21 16.96
N ALA A 71 -2.17 4.46 16.88
CA ALA A 71 -1.56 5.65 17.45
C ALA A 71 -1.85 6.92 16.63
N GLY A 72 -2.59 6.81 15.54
CA GLY A 72 -2.97 7.94 14.71
C GLY A 72 -2.01 8.24 13.57
N LYS A 73 -1.03 7.39 13.33
CA LYS A 73 -0.06 7.61 12.26
C LYS A 73 -0.62 7.23 10.90
N THR A 74 -0.13 7.89 9.87
CA THR A 74 -0.43 7.57 8.47
C THR A 74 0.64 6.64 7.93
N ILE A 75 0.22 5.48 7.44
CA ILE A 75 1.11 4.44 6.97
C ILE A 75 0.74 4.08 5.54
N SER A 76 1.73 4.06 4.65
CA SER A 76 1.53 3.65 3.27
C SER A 76 2.29 2.36 2.99
N LEU A 77 1.66 1.48 2.22
CA LEU A 77 2.28 0.27 1.70
C LEU A 77 2.28 0.35 0.19
N ILE A 78 3.47 0.37 -0.40
CA ILE A 78 3.66 0.40 -1.85
C ILE A 78 3.74 -1.03 -2.36
N SER A 79 2.91 -1.34 -3.33
CA SER A 79 2.92 -2.64 -4.00
C SER A 79 3.20 -2.48 -5.49
N ASP A 80 4.05 -3.35 -6.03
CA ASP A 80 4.35 -3.40 -7.46
C ASP A 80 3.25 -4.10 -8.24
N ALA A 81 2.45 -4.91 -7.57
CA ALA A 81 1.35 -5.61 -8.22
C ALA A 81 0.20 -4.64 -8.45
N GLY A 82 -0.51 -4.78 -9.54
CA GLY A 82 -1.68 -3.96 -9.83
C GLY A 82 -2.82 -4.18 -8.82
N ALA A 83 -2.74 -5.21 -7.98
CA ALA A 83 -3.75 -5.55 -6.99
C ALA A 83 -3.08 -6.11 -5.73
N PRO A 84 -2.66 -5.25 -4.78
CA PRO A 84 -1.91 -5.68 -3.59
C PRO A 84 -2.69 -6.63 -2.68
N LEU A 85 -4.02 -6.66 -2.78
CA LEU A 85 -4.85 -7.50 -1.94
C LEU A 85 -5.02 -8.93 -2.49
N ILE A 86 -4.62 -9.19 -3.73
CA ILE A 86 -4.74 -10.51 -4.36
C ILE A 86 -3.43 -11.29 -4.24
N SER A 87 -2.32 -10.58 -4.15
CA SER A 87 -0.99 -11.18 -4.03
C SER A 87 -0.39 -10.90 -2.65
N ASP A 88 0.42 -11.82 -2.16
CA ASP A 88 1.26 -11.58 -1.01
C ASP A 88 2.38 -10.59 -1.38
N PRO A 89 2.84 -9.75 -0.45
CA PRO A 89 2.29 -9.47 0.86
C PRO A 89 1.17 -8.43 0.77
N GLY A 90 0.38 -8.29 1.74
CA GLY A 90 -0.70 -7.31 1.79
C GLY A 90 -2.00 -7.96 2.26
N TYR A 91 -2.21 -9.22 1.87
CA TYR A 91 -3.41 -9.96 2.23
C TYR A 91 -3.56 -10.08 3.75
N ILE A 92 -2.49 -10.42 4.45
CA ILE A 92 -2.51 -10.55 5.90
C ILE A 92 -2.80 -9.20 6.56
N LEU A 93 -2.18 -8.14 6.05
CA LEU A 93 -2.40 -6.80 6.58
C LEU A 93 -3.86 -6.37 6.44
N VAL A 94 -4.45 -6.59 5.26
CA VAL A 94 -5.85 -6.21 5.03
C VAL A 94 -6.79 -7.02 5.93
N ASN A 95 -6.56 -8.31 6.06
CA ASN A 95 -7.36 -9.15 6.96
C ASN A 95 -7.28 -8.66 8.40
N GLU A 96 -6.10 -8.28 8.87
CA GLU A 96 -5.94 -7.72 10.20
C GLU A 96 -6.66 -6.38 10.35
N CYS A 97 -6.60 -5.53 9.33
CA CYS A 97 -7.34 -4.26 9.35
C CYS A 97 -8.83 -4.49 9.52
N ILE A 98 -9.37 -5.46 8.79
CA ILE A 98 -10.80 -5.80 8.87
C ILE A 98 -11.14 -6.35 10.25
N ARG A 99 -10.35 -7.29 10.74
CA ARG A 99 -10.57 -7.93 12.04
C ARG A 99 -10.47 -6.94 13.20
N GLU A 100 -9.49 -6.04 13.12
CA GLU A 100 -9.22 -5.05 14.17
C GLU A 100 -9.99 -3.74 13.97
N ASN A 101 -10.81 -3.67 12.95
CA ASN A 101 -11.60 -2.49 12.61
C ASN A 101 -10.73 -1.25 12.38
N ILE A 102 -9.63 -1.43 11.69
CA ILE A 102 -8.70 -0.36 11.31
C ILE A 102 -9.06 0.12 9.91
N GLU A 103 -9.20 1.42 9.76
CA GLU A 103 -9.52 2.03 8.48
C GLU A 103 -8.35 1.97 7.51
N TYR A 104 -8.63 1.58 6.26
CA TYR A 104 -7.63 1.55 5.19
C TYR A 104 -8.25 1.99 3.88
N SER A 105 -7.40 2.39 2.94
CA SER A 105 -7.84 2.80 1.61
C SER A 105 -6.88 2.25 0.55
N VAL A 106 -7.41 1.86 -0.59
CA VAL A 106 -6.62 1.40 -1.73
C VAL A 106 -6.54 2.53 -2.75
N ILE A 107 -5.32 2.89 -3.13
CA ILE A 107 -5.10 3.91 -4.15
C ILE A 107 -4.65 3.19 -5.42
N PRO A 108 -5.51 3.07 -6.43
CA PRO A 108 -5.17 2.34 -7.65
C PRO A 108 -4.20 3.12 -8.53
N GLY A 109 -3.53 2.42 -9.42
CA GLY A 109 -2.71 3.05 -10.45
C GLY A 109 -3.58 3.80 -11.46
N PRO A 110 -3.01 4.72 -12.24
CA PRO A 110 -3.77 5.60 -13.14
C PRO A 110 -4.61 4.88 -14.19
N SER A 111 -4.19 3.70 -14.63
CA SER A 111 -4.86 2.94 -15.69
C SER A 111 -5.81 1.87 -15.17
N SER A 112 -6.17 1.91 -13.89
CA SER A 112 -6.81 0.77 -13.23
C SER A 112 -8.22 1.05 -12.70
N VAL A 113 -8.96 2.01 -13.28
CA VAL A 113 -10.33 2.29 -12.84
C VAL A 113 -11.20 1.04 -12.91
N ILE A 114 -11.14 0.32 -14.03
CA ILE A 114 -11.89 -0.92 -14.20
C ILE A 114 -11.36 -2.01 -13.25
N ASN A 115 -10.06 -2.13 -13.14
CA ASN A 115 -9.43 -3.10 -12.25
C ASN A 115 -9.78 -2.83 -10.78
N SER A 116 -9.82 -1.57 -10.38
CA SER A 116 -10.24 -1.18 -9.03
C SER A 116 -11.67 -1.58 -8.75
N PHE A 117 -12.56 -1.39 -9.72
CA PHE A 117 -13.96 -1.79 -9.58
C PHE A 117 -14.09 -3.30 -9.39
N LEU A 118 -13.43 -4.08 -10.24
CA LEU A 118 -13.43 -5.54 -10.14
C LEU A 118 -12.82 -6.01 -8.83
N PHE A 119 -11.77 -5.37 -8.40
CA PHE A 119 -11.09 -5.69 -7.15
C PHE A 119 -11.99 -5.45 -5.94
N ASN A 120 -12.68 -4.32 -5.88
CA ASN A 120 -13.62 -4.01 -4.81
C ASN A 120 -14.76 -5.03 -4.76
N LYS A 121 -15.26 -5.42 -5.93
CA LYS A 121 -16.29 -6.44 -6.05
C LYS A 121 -15.79 -7.79 -5.53
N PHE A 122 -14.56 -8.14 -5.87
CA PHE A 122 -13.93 -9.37 -5.39
C PHE A 122 -13.81 -9.37 -3.86
N LEU A 123 -13.41 -8.25 -3.25
CA LEU A 123 -13.34 -8.11 -1.81
C LEU A 123 -14.70 -8.28 -1.14
N LEU A 124 -15.75 -7.70 -1.72
CA LEU A 124 -17.10 -7.88 -1.21
C LEU A 124 -17.53 -9.33 -1.22
N LEU A 125 -17.15 -10.08 -2.24
CA LEU A 125 -17.44 -11.51 -2.32
C LEU A 125 -16.66 -12.32 -1.28
N LEU A 126 -15.42 -11.93 -0.99
CA LEU A 126 -14.58 -12.65 -0.02
C LEU A 126 -15.03 -12.42 1.42
N PHE A 127 -15.55 -11.25 1.74
CA PHE A 127 -15.81 -10.83 3.11
C PHE A 127 -17.29 -10.56 3.40
N SER A 128 -18.15 -10.86 2.45
CA SER A 128 -19.60 -10.81 2.68
C SER A 128 -20.14 -12.16 3.21
#